data_ca1386c8fce453f45472dbfd74f072a7
#
_entry.id   ca1386c8fce453f45472dbfd74f072a7
#
_cell.length_a   1.000
_cell.length_b   1.000
_cell.length_c   1.000
_cell.angle_alpha   90.00
_cell.angle_beta   90.00
_cell.angle_gamma   90.00
#
_symmetry.space_group_name_H-M   'P 1'
#
loop_
_entity.id
_entity.type
_entity.pdbx_description
1 polymer ?
#
loop_
_entity_poly.entity_id
_entity_poly.type
_entity_poly.pdbx_seq_one_letter_code
_entity_poly.pdbx_strand_id
1 'polypeptide(L)' 'MGVVDQMLGAGRMKVRCTDGKERICSVPGKFKRRLWIKMGMVVLVEPWEIKGDERGNIIYRYSRTQTKWLIDNGYMTL' A
#
# COMPACT_ATOMS: atom_id res chain seq x y z
N MET A 1 2.26 1.54 6.23
CA MET A 1 1.82 0.24 5.69
C MET A 1 0.33 0.26 5.44
N GLY A 2 -0.11 -0.53 4.48
CA GLY A 2 -1.53 -0.64 4.19
C GLY A 2 -1.83 -1.89 3.39
N VAL A 3 -3.12 -2.19 3.23
CA VAL A 3 -3.62 -3.31 2.44
C VAL A 3 -4.37 -2.75 1.23
N VAL A 4 -4.05 -3.26 0.06
CA VAL A 4 -4.73 -2.84 -1.17
C VAL A 4 -6.16 -3.34 -1.13
N ASP A 5 -7.11 -2.40 -1.07
CA ASP A 5 -8.53 -2.69 -0.91
C ASP A 5 -9.27 -2.76 -2.25
N GLN A 6 -8.90 -1.91 -3.19
CA GLN A 6 -9.57 -1.84 -4.49
C GLN A 6 -8.63 -1.29 -5.57
N MET A 7 -8.69 -1.90 -6.75
CA MET A 7 -7.99 -1.38 -7.93
C MET A 7 -8.91 -0.40 -8.65
N LEU A 8 -8.41 0.83 -8.87
CA LEU A 8 -9.22 1.91 -9.45
C LEU A 8 -8.94 2.15 -10.93
N GLY A 9 -7.98 1.43 -11.51
CA GLY A 9 -7.53 1.66 -12.87
C GLY A 9 -6.53 2.81 -13.00
N ALA A 10 -5.96 2.99 -14.18
CA ALA A 10 -4.96 4.03 -14.48
C ALA A 10 -3.78 4.05 -13.49
N GLY A 11 -3.38 2.88 -12.99
CA GLY A 11 -2.27 2.74 -12.05
C GLY A 11 -2.57 3.24 -10.65
N ARG A 12 -3.84 3.47 -10.32
CA ARG A 12 -4.26 3.91 -8.98
C ARG A 12 -5.00 2.81 -8.25
N MET A 13 -4.92 2.84 -6.92
CA MET A 13 -5.59 1.87 -6.08
C MET A 13 -5.94 2.48 -4.74
N LYS A 14 -7.00 1.99 -4.13
CA LYS A 14 -7.38 2.38 -2.78
C LYS A 14 -6.64 1.47 -1.80
N VAL A 15 -5.92 2.08 -0.85
CA VAL A 15 -5.17 1.37 0.17
C VAL A 15 -5.71 1.75 1.54
N ARG A 16 -6.08 0.75 2.33
CA ARG A 16 -6.47 0.95 3.71
C ARG A 16 -5.22 0.88 4.58
N CYS A 17 -4.81 2.02 5.10
CA CYS A 17 -3.57 2.15 5.85
C CYS A 17 -3.73 1.79 7.33
N THR A 18 -2.61 1.43 7.96
CA THR A 18 -2.59 1.02 9.37
C THR A 18 -2.92 2.15 10.34
N ASP A 19 -2.86 3.41 9.89
CA ASP A 19 -3.28 4.57 10.68
C ASP A 19 -4.81 4.79 10.66
N GLY A 20 -5.56 3.89 10.03
CA GLY A 20 -7.02 3.98 9.93
C GLY A 20 -7.51 4.80 8.75
N LYS A 21 -6.64 5.37 7.96
CA LYS A 21 -7.01 6.20 6.80
C LYS A 21 -6.99 5.40 5.52
N GLU A 22 -7.93 5.71 4.61
CA GLU A 22 -7.92 5.18 3.26
C GLU A 22 -7.29 6.21 2.34
N ARG A 23 -6.32 5.76 1.54
CA ARG A 23 -5.62 6.62 0.60
C ARG A 23 -5.75 6.11 -0.81
N ILE A 24 -5.86 7.04 -1.75
CA ILE A 24 -5.73 6.71 -3.17
C ILE A 24 -4.24 6.76 -3.48
N CYS A 25 -3.67 5.60 -3.79
CA CYS A 25 -2.24 5.45 -4.00
C CYS A 25 -1.91 5.13 -5.44
N SER A 26 -0.73 5.57 -5.86
CA SER A 26 -0.18 5.22 -7.16
C SER A 26 1.23 4.66 -6.99
N VAL A 27 1.68 3.90 -7.98
CA VAL A 27 3.05 3.40 -8.04
C VAL A 27 3.87 4.39 -8.85
N PRO A 28 4.90 5.04 -8.26
CA PRO A 28 5.77 5.92 -9.03
C PRO A 28 6.39 5.20 -10.23
N GLY A 29 6.62 5.93 -11.32
CA GLY A 29 7.13 5.35 -12.57
C GLY A 29 8.39 4.52 -12.41
N LYS A 30 9.29 4.93 -11.51
CA LYS A 30 10.53 4.20 -11.22
C LYS A 30 10.31 2.82 -10.61
N PHE A 31 9.14 2.55 -10.05
CA PHE A 31 8.81 1.25 -9.44
C PHE A 31 7.86 0.41 -10.28
N LYS A 32 7.22 0.96 -11.32
CA LYS A 32 6.18 0.26 -12.08
C LYS A 32 6.60 -1.10 -12.64
N ARG A 33 7.85 -1.24 -13.03
CA ARG A 33 8.37 -2.50 -13.59
C ARG A 33 8.69 -3.55 -12.54
N ARG A 34 8.78 -3.16 -11.27
CA ARG A 34 9.20 -4.04 -10.18
C ARG A 34 8.07 -4.45 -9.26
N LEU A 35 6.99 -3.67 -9.25
CA LEU A 35 5.89 -3.89 -8.32
C LEU A 35 4.63 -4.34 -9.06
N TRP A 36 4.30 -5.61 -8.88
CA TRP A 36 3.01 -6.16 -9.29
C TRP A 36 2.08 -6.07 -8.11
N ILE A 37 1.13 -5.14 -8.17
CA ILE A 37 0.21 -4.87 -7.08
C ILE A 37 -1.15 -5.48 -7.40
N LYS A 38 -1.69 -6.24 -6.45
CA LYS A 38 -3.02 -6.85 -6.53
C LYS A 38 -3.80 -6.57 -5.26
N MET A 39 -5.11 -6.73 -5.33
CA MET A 39 -5.98 -6.61 -4.15
C MET A 39 -5.54 -7.59 -3.07
N GLY A 40 -5.60 -7.14 -1.83
CA GLY A 40 -5.22 -7.94 -0.67
C GLY A 40 -3.74 -7.93 -0.34
N MET A 41 -2.90 -7.35 -1.19
CA MET A 41 -1.47 -7.25 -0.92
C MET A 41 -1.18 -6.18 0.12
N VAL A 42 -0.15 -6.43 0.93
CA VAL A 42 0.36 -5.47 1.90
C VAL A 42 1.47 -4.66 1.26
N VAL A 43 1.37 -3.34 1.39
CA VAL A 43 2.28 -2.40 0.74
C VAL A 43 2.77 -1.35 1.73
N LEU A 44 3.94 -0.79 1.44
CA LEU A 44 4.45 0.37 2.16
C LEU A 44 4.03 1.61 1.40
N VAL A 45 3.31 2.50 2.09
CA VAL A 45 2.78 3.74 1.53
C VAL A 45 3.55 4.92 2.07
N GLU A 46 3.99 5.79 1.17
CA GLU A 46 4.57 7.09 1.52
C GLU A 46 3.50 8.15 1.26
N PRO A 47 2.92 8.76 2.31
CA PRO A 47 1.93 9.82 2.13
C PRO A 47 2.53 11.02 1.40
N TRP A 48 1.70 11.68 0.58
CA TRP A 48 2.14 12.91 -0.07
C TRP A 48 2.30 14.03 0.96
N GLU A 49 3.19 14.97 0.70
CA GLU A 49 3.36 16.15 1.56
C GLU A 49 2.08 16.98 1.61
N ILE A 50 1.42 17.14 0.47
CA ILE A 50 0.13 17.81 0.35
C ILE A 50 -0.92 16.72 0.17
N LYS A 51 -1.98 16.78 0.96
CA LYS A 51 -3.08 15.79 0.97
C LYS A 51 -2.62 14.38 1.37
N GLY A 52 -1.63 14.29 2.25
CA GLY A 52 -1.09 13.00 2.71
C GLY A 52 -2.12 12.10 3.38
N ASP A 53 -3.23 12.66 3.89
CA ASP A 53 -4.33 11.88 4.46
C ASP A 53 -5.19 11.18 3.39
N GLU A 54 -5.15 11.65 2.16
CA GLU A 54 -5.97 11.16 1.05
C GLU A 54 -5.15 10.50 -0.06
N ARG A 55 -3.87 10.84 -0.19
CA ARG A 55 -3.01 10.42 -1.28
C ARG A 55 -1.69 9.88 -0.78
N GLY A 56 -1.13 8.95 -1.52
CA GLY A 56 0.18 8.39 -1.23
C GLY A 56 0.78 7.68 -2.42
N ASN A 57 2.04 7.29 -2.27
CA ASN A 57 2.75 6.48 -3.23
C ASN A 57 3.06 5.12 -2.63
N ILE A 58 2.91 4.06 -3.43
CA ILE A 58 3.35 2.73 -3.03
C ILE A 58 4.81 2.61 -3.40
N ILE A 59 5.66 2.41 -2.39
CA ILE A 59 7.11 2.35 -2.59
C ILE A 59 7.69 0.97 -2.33
N TYR A 60 6.90 0.05 -1.76
CA TYR A 60 7.34 -1.32 -1.53
C TYR A 60 6.12 -2.26 -1.39
N ARG A 61 6.29 -3.50 -1.80
CA ARG A 61 5.28 -4.55 -1.66
C ARG A 61 5.87 -5.67 -0.79
N TYR A 62 5.16 -6.02 0.26
CA TYR A 62 5.58 -7.12 1.13
C TYR A 62 5.15 -8.46 0.54
N SER A 63 6.04 -9.47 0.64
CA SER A 63 5.73 -10.84 0.26
C SER A 63 4.79 -11.46 1.29
N ARG A 64 4.24 -12.65 0.98
CA ARG A 64 3.42 -13.39 1.93
C ARG A 64 4.17 -13.68 3.22
N THR A 65 5.42 -14.10 3.12
CA THR A 65 6.27 -14.39 4.28
C THR A 65 6.49 -13.15 5.12
N GLN A 66 6.81 -12.03 4.48
CA GLN A 66 7.00 -10.75 5.18
C GLN A 66 5.70 -10.27 5.83
N THR A 67 4.56 -10.41 5.14
CA THR A 67 3.26 -10.05 5.66
C THR A 67 2.92 -10.86 6.91
N LYS A 68 3.14 -12.17 6.86
CA LYS A 68 2.93 -13.05 8.00
C LYS A 68 3.78 -12.63 9.19
N TRP A 69 5.05 -12.32 8.93
CA TRP A 69 5.97 -11.86 9.98
C TRP A 69 5.47 -10.56 10.63
N LEU A 70 4.98 -9.61 9.83
CA LEU A 70 4.44 -8.35 10.33
C LEU A 70 3.21 -8.57 11.21
N ILE A 71 2.32 -9.48 10.83
CA ILE A 71 1.13 -9.81 11.61
C ILE A 71 1.53 -10.51 12.91
N ASP A 72 2.41 -11.52 12.82
CA ASP A 72 2.82 -12.33 13.97
C ASP A 72 3.59 -11.49 15.01
N ASN A 73 4.25 -10.43 14.59
CA ASN A 73 5.00 -9.55 15.47
C ASN A 73 4.24 -8.27 15.86
N GLY A 74 2.96 -8.19 15.53
CA GLY A 74 2.09 -7.12 15.98
C GLY A 74 2.23 -5.79 15.24
N TYR A 75 2.94 -5.76 14.10
CA TYR A 75 3.12 -4.54 13.33
C TYR A 75 1.90 -4.17 12.50
N MET A 76 1.01 -5.11 12.23
CA MET A 76 -0.24 -4.83 11.54
C MET A 76 -1.29 -5.86 11.88
N THR A 77 -2.54 -5.47 11.69
CA THR A 77 -3.72 -6.32 11.87
C THR A 77 -4.46 -6.39 10.54
N LEU A 78 -4.79 -7.59 10.13
CA LEU A 78 -5.62 -7.81 8.94
C LEU A 78 -7.00 -8.29 9.32
#